data_c32f1e13de35ecc8f8b62feac217263f
#
_entry.id   c32f1e13de35ecc8f8b62feac217263f
#
_cell.length_a   1.000
_cell.length_b   1.000
_cell.length_c   1.000
_cell.angle_alpha   90.00
_cell.angle_beta   90.00
_cell.angle_gamma   90.00
#
_symmetry.space_group_name_H-M   'P 1'
#
loop_
_entity.id
_entity.type
_entity.pdbx_description
1 polymer ?
#
loop_
_entity_poly.entity_id
_entity_poly.type
_entity_poly.pdbx_seq_one_letter_code
_entity_poly.pdbx_strand_id
1 'polypeptide(L)'
;MTAEKPALRVKSGTEDFAKYIKYGYYYVDKTQYLRPIFDADDRLLILRPRRFGKTLMMSTLRHFLEMDYDNPGDTSKQQELFKGLKVSEDQEFCEANMGRHPVVSVSLKDAGQTTFQSSRRMLAMTVWKLSNQYEWLKNSPKLNDGEKEFLNDLLDRKLLCRGDGESDGVLQSSLSMLCQLLHHHCGLKPVLLIDEYDFPLQYAAMNHFYDQMIEIIRPLFSVLLKTNPDISKGILTGCLRATKEGIFTGLNNYTVNSVLTQNRIDLHRADDVEHGVAGEAVARVGGHGRTEERRVGKECRSRWSPYH
;
A
#
# COMPACT_ATOMS: atom_id res chain seq x y z
N MET A 1 -25.35 16.10 -35.82
CA MET A 1 -24.99 16.67 -34.51
C MET A 1 -23.87 15.78 -33.97
N THR A 2 -22.64 16.24 -34.11
CA THR A 2 -21.44 15.55 -33.56
C THR A 2 -21.42 15.82 -32.06
N ALA A 3 -21.67 14.77 -31.26
CA ALA A 3 -21.51 14.87 -29.81
C ALA A 3 -20.05 15.27 -29.51
N GLU A 4 -19.83 16.46 -28.96
CA GLU A 4 -18.52 16.85 -28.43
C GLU A 4 -18.06 15.81 -27.40
N LYS A 5 -16.91 15.17 -27.65
CA LYS A 5 -16.29 14.32 -26.66
C LYS A 5 -16.01 15.15 -25.40
N PRO A 6 -16.43 14.71 -24.20
CA PRO A 6 -16.16 15.45 -22.99
C PRO A 6 -14.65 15.66 -22.82
N ALA A 7 -14.25 16.90 -22.49
CA ALA A 7 -12.86 17.25 -22.29
C ALA A 7 -12.24 16.34 -21.21
N LEU A 8 -11.13 15.68 -21.57
CA LEU A 8 -10.36 14.84 -20.65
C LEU A 8 -9.89 15.66 -19.43
N ARG A 9 -10.46 15.36 -18.26
CA ARG A 9 -10.06 16.00 -17.00
C ARG A 9 -8.82 15.31 -16.44
N VAL A 10 -7.64 15.80 -16.80
CA VAL A 10 -6.39 15.32 -16.23
C VAL A 10 -6.14 16.02 -14.90
N LYS A 11 -5.99 15.23 -13.81
CA LYS A 11 -5.60 15.75 -12.51
C LYS A 11 -4.35 15.02 -12.03
N SER A 12 -3.29 15.78 -11.74
CA SER A 12 -2.09 15.26 -11.09
C SER A 12 -2.25 15.28 -9.56
N GLY A 13 -1.66 14.29 -8.86
CA GLY A 13 -1.56 14.30 -7.39
C GLY A 13 -2.74 13.70 -6.63
N THR A 14 -3.71 13.07 -7.29
CA THR A 14 -4.72 12.25 -6.62
C THR A 14 -4.19 10.82 -6.48
N GLU A 15 -4.17 10.28 -5.27
CA GLU A 15 -3.69 8.94 -4.95
C GLU A 15 -4.84 7.95 -4.68
N ASP A 16 -6.07 8.44 -4.61
CA ASP A 16 -7.28 7.71 -4.27
C ASP A 16 -8.06 7.33 -5.53
N PHE A 17 -8.15 6.03 -5.80
CA PHE A 17 -8.85 5.48 -6.96
C PHE A 17 -10.32 5.89 -7.03
N ALA A 18 -11.05 5.83 -5.90
CA ALA A 18 -12.47 6.18 -5.89
C ALA A 18 -12.71 7.63 -6.34
N LYS A 19 -11.77 8.55 -6.03
CA LYS A 19 -11.85 9.93 -6.50
C LYS A 19 -11.66 10.04 -8.01
N TYR A 20 -10.76 9.22 -8.61
CA TYR A 20 -10.59 9.20 -10.06
C TYR A 20 -11.91 8.87 -10.76
N ILE A 21 -12.57 7.82 -10.30
CA ILE A 21 -13.84 7.36 -10.90
C ILE A 21 -14.96 8.36 -10.62
N LYS A 22 -15.16 8.75 -9.35
CA LYS A 22 -16.24 9.64 -8.92
C LYS A 22 -16.23 11.00 -9.62
N TYR A 23 -15.06 11.57 -9.87
CA TYR A 23 -14.94 12.89 -10.49
C TYR A 23 -14.69 12.84 -12.01
N GLY A 24 -14.71 11.65 -12.61
CA GLY A 24 -14.48 11.45 -14.05
C GLY A 24 -13.11 11.94 -14.50
N TYR A 25 -12.06 11.74 -13.66
CA TYR A 25 -10.70 12.03 -14.08
C TYR A 25 -10.20 10.99 -15.07
N TYR A 26 -9.28 11.40 -15.95
CA TYR A 26 -8.64 10.47 -16.87
C TYR A 26 -7.91 9.38 -16.09
N TYR A 27 -8.39 8.18 -16.24
CA TYR A 27 -7.83 6.97 -15.60
C TYR A 27 -7.38 5.99 -16.68
N VAL A 28 -6.10 5.61 -16.67
CA VAL A 28 -5.62 4.50 -17.48
C VAL A 28 -5.97 3.22 -16.76
N ASP A 29 -6.91 2.48 -17.31
CA ASP A 29 -7.42 1.28 -16.67
C ASP A 29 -6.35 0.17 -16.64
N LYS A 30 -5.92 -0.17 -15.44
CA LYS A 30 -4.97 -1.24 -15.12
C LYS A 30 -5.58 -2.29 -14.19
N THR A 31 -6.90 -2.30 -14.08
CA THR A 31 -7.59 -3.20 -13.14
C THR A 31 -7.46 -4.66 -13.53
N GLN A 32 -7.11 -5.00 -14.78
CA GLN A 32 -6.77 -6.38 -15.18
C GLN A 32 -5.59 -6.98 -14.38
N TYR A 33 -4.74 -6.13 -13.76
CA TYR A 33 -3.62 -6.59 -12.95
C TYR A 33 -4.00 -6.94 -11.51
N LEU A 34 -5.25 -6.68 -11.08
CA LEU A 34 -5.69 -7.01 -9.72
C LEU A 34 -5.63 -8.53 -9.48
N ARG A 35 -6.11 -9.35 -10.43
CA ARG A 35 -6.02 -10.82 -10.34
C ARG A 35 -4.58 -11.32 -10.28
N PRO A 36 -3.67 -11.00 -11.21
CA PRO A 36 -2.28 -11.43 -11.12
C PRO A 36 -1.55 -10.99 -9.85
N ILE A 37 -1.88 -9.80 -9.30
CA ILE A 37 -1.32 -9.33 -8.04
C ILE A 37 -1.89 -10.13 -6.87
N PHE A 38 -3.18 -10.42 -6.89
CA PHE A 38 -3.84 -11.12 -5.80
C PHE A 38 -3.53 -12.62 -5.81
N ASP A 39 -3.42 -13.25 -6.98
CA ASP A 39 -3.09 -14.67 -7.13
C ASP A 39 -1.58 -14.96 -6.95
N ALA A 40 -0.74 -13.92 -6.89
CA ALA A 40 0.67 -14.07 -6.54
C ALA A 40 0.84 -14.66 -5.12
N ASP A 41 2.09 -14.96 -4.76
CA ASP A 41 2.40 -15.51 -3.43
C ASP A 41 1.80 -14.67 -2.29
N ASP A 42 1.58 -15.31 -1.14
CA ASP A 42 0.96 -14.66 0.03
C ASP A 42 1.71 -13.43 0.52
N ARG A 43 2.97 -13.30 0.15
CA ARG A 43 3.82 -12.15 0.48
C ARG A 43 4.44 -11.60 -0.80
N LEU A 44 3.93 -10.46 -1.25
CA LEU A 44 4.34 -9.82 -2.50
C LEU A 44 4.99 -8.46 -2.24
N LEU A 45 6.18 -8.26 -2.80
CA LEU A 45 6.90 -7.00 -2.79
C LEU A 45 6.97 -6.43 -4.22
N ILE A 46 6.30 -5.31 -4.45
CA ILE A 46 6.26 -4.61 -5.75
C ILE A 46 7.22 -3.43 -5.72
N LEU A 47 8.31 -3.53 -6.46
CA LEU A 47 9.32 -2.48 -6.57
C LEU A 47 9.20 -1.76 -7.91
N ARG A 48 8.87 -0.47 -7.87
CA ARG A 48 8.79 0.40 -9.05
C ARG A 48 9.33 1.78 -8.70
N PRO A 49 9.90 2.50 -9.68
CA PRO A 49 10.32 3.90 -9.47
C PRO A 49 9.17 4.77 -8.99
N ARG A 50 9.49 5.96 -8.51
CA ARG A 50 8.48 6.98 -8.19
C ARG A 50 7.66 7.33 -9.45
N ARG A 51 6.38 7.71 -9.26
CA ARG A 51 5.42 8.08 -10.34
C ARG A 51 4.98 6.92 -11.25
N PHE A 52 5.25 5.67 -10.88
CA PHE A 52 4.80 4.48 -11.60
C PHE A 52 3.43 3.91 -11.12
N GLY A 53 2.62 4.73 -10.49
CA GLY A 53 1.24 4.37 -10.13
C GLY A 53 1.10 3.38 -8.97
N LYS A 54 2.17 3.12 -8.16
CA LYS A 54 2.12 2.18 -7.03
C LYS A 54 0.99 2.50 -6.04
N THR A 55 0.97 3.73 -5.55
CA THR A 55 -0.04 4.20 -4.58
C THR A 55 -1.46 4.10 -5.13
N LEU A 56 -1.65 4.45 -6.41
CA LEU A 56 -2.95 4.31 -7.06
C LEU A 56 -3.37 2.84 -7.19
N MET A 57 -2.44 1.93 -7.52
CA MET A 57 -2.71 0.50 -7.57
C MET A 57 -3.05 -0.05 -6.18
N MET A 58 -2.35 0.38 -5.12
CA MET A 58 -2.69 0.00 -3.73
C MET A 58 -4.08 0.51 -3.32
N SER A 59 -4.42 1.74 -3.73
CA SER A 59 -5.77 2.29 -3.53
C SER A 59 -6.82 1.50 -4.31
N THR A 60 -6.53 1.11 -5.56
CA THR A 60 -7.43 0.29 -6.38
C THR A 60 -7.67 -1.08 -5.74
N LEU A 61 -6.59 -1.76 -5.29
CA LEU A 61 -6.68 -3.04 -4.57
C LEU A 61 -7.52 -2.91 -3.30
N ARG A 62 -7.28 -1.87 -2.50
CA ARG A 62 -8.06 -1.61 -1.30
C ARG A 62 -9.54 -1.50 -1.63
N HIS A 63 -9.92 -0.61 -2.53
CA HIS A 63 -11.33 -0.39 -2.90
C HIS A 63 -11.99 -1.62 -3.53
N PHE A 64 -11.21 -2.48 -4.19
CA PHE A 64 -11.71 -3.72 -4.76
C PHE A 64 -11.96 -4.79 -3.70
N LEU A 65 -11.03 -4.98 -2.77
CA LEU A 65 -11.04 -6.07 -1.81
C LEU A 65 -11.85 -5.78 -0.54
N GLU A 66 -11.82 -4.50 -0.07
CA GLU A 66 -12.32 -4.14 1.25
C GLU A 66 -13.82 -4.38 1.37
N MET A 67 -14.20 -5.20 2.35
CA MET A 67 -15.60 -5.52 2.66
C MET A 67 -16.32 -4.33 3.31
N ASP A 68 -17.63 -4.31 3.20
CA ASP A 68 -18.45 -3.42 4.02
C ASP A 68 -18.57 -4.03 5.43
N TYR A 69 -18.02 -3.35 6.43
CA TYR A 69 -18.01 -3.86 7.81
C TYR A 69 -19.38 -3.77 8.49
N ASP A 70 -20.24 -2.86 8.03
CA ASP A 70 -21.61 -2.71 8.56
C ASP A 70 -22.57 -3.72 7.93
N ASN A 71 -22.35 -4.05 6.63
CA ASN A 71 -23.16 -4.98 5.86
C ASN A 71 -22.27 -6.04 5.17
N PRO A 72 -21.71 -7.00 5.90
CA PRO A 72 -20.84 -8.01 5.32
C PRO A 72 -21.55 -8.79 4.21
N GLY A 73 -20.96 -8.76 3.00
CA GLY A 73 -21.52 -9.40 1.81
C GLY A 73 -22.20 -8.44 0.82
N ASP A 74 -22.52 -7.20 1.21
CA ASP A 74 -22.95 -6.18 0.27
C ASP A 74 -21.73 -5.65 -0.52
N THR A 75 -21.73 -5.89 -1.83
CA THR A 75 -20.67 -5.47 -2.75
C THR A 75 -21.14 -4.41 -3.75
N SER A 76 -22.32 -3.82 -3.54
CA SER A 76 -22.94 -2.86 -4.45
C SER A 76 -22.06 -1.62 -4.71
N LYS A 77 -21.38 -1.13 -3.68
CA LYS A 77 -20.46 0.01 -3.78
C LYS A 77 -19.25 -0.30 -4.69
N GLN A 78 -18.69 -1.50 -4.56
CA GLN A 78 -17.57 -1.95 -5.38
C GLN A 78 -18.02 -2.22 -6.82
N GLN A 79 -19.17 -2.87 -7.00
CA GLN A 79 -19.73 -3.13 -8.33
C GLN A 79 -19.98 -1.83 -9.11
N GLU A 80 -20.51 -0.78 -8.45
CA GLU A 80 -20.68 0.52 -9.07
C GLU A 80 -19.34 1.19 -9.40
N LEU A 81 -18.36 1.13 -8.46
CA LEU A 81 -17.06 1.77 -8.62
C LEU A 81 -16.23 1.16 -9.75
N PHE A 82 -16.31 -0.16 -9.95
CA PHE A 82 -15.53 -0.91 -10.94
C PHE A 82 -16.32 -1.19 -12.24
N LYS A 83 -17.55 -0.69 -12.35
CA LYS A 83 -18.39 -0.89 -13.52
C LYS A 83 -17.72 -0.41 -14.80
N GLY A 84 -17.62 -1.32 -15.78
CA GLY A 84 -17.03 -1.01 -17.08
C GLY A 84 -15.51 -0.94 -17.11
N LEU A 85 -14.84 -1.27 -16.01
CA LEU A 85 -13.39 -1.46 -15.97
C LEU A 85 -13.02 -2.91 -16.31
N LYS A 86 -11.79 -3.14 -16.79
CA LYS A 86 -11.32 -4.45 -17.27
C LYS A 86 -11.48 -5.57 -16.25
N VAL A 87 -11.32 -5.31 -14.95
CA VAL A 87 -11.53 -6.33 -13.91
C VAL A 87 -12.96 -6.85 -13.88
N SER A 88 -13.96 -6.03 -14.26
CA SER A 88 -15.35 -6.46 -14.26
C SER A 88 -15.69 -7.50 -15.34
N GLU A 89 -14.80 -7.72 -16.30
CA GLU A 89 -14.90 -8.80 -17.30
C GLU A 89 -14.53 -10.16 -16.69
N ASP A 90 -13.75 -10.20 -15.60
CA ASP A 90 -13.35 -11.39 -14.86
C ASP A 90 -14.36 -11.69 -13.75
N GLN A 91 -15.50 -12.26 -14.12
CA GLN A 91 -16.62 -12.53 -13.21
C GLN A 91 -16.22 -13.44 -12.04
N GLU A 92 -15.48 -14.53 -12.34
CA GLU A 92 -15.02 -15.47 -11.32
C GLU A 92 -14.18 -14.78 -10.23
N PHE A 93 -13.23 -13.95 -10.64
CA PHE A 93 -12.38 -13.20 -9.70
C PHE A 93 -13.18 -12.17 -8.91
N CYS A 94 -14.10 -11.46 -9.56
CA CYS A 94 -14.99 -10.51 -8.91
C CYS A 94 -15.90 -11.16 -7.86
N GLU A 95 -16.56 -12.27 -8.20
CA GLU A 95 -17.45 -12.99 -7.27
C GLU A 95 -16.69 -13.50 -6.04
N ALA A 96 -15.46 -13.98 -6.23
CA ALA A 96 -14.64 -14.53 -5.17
C ALA A 96 -14.03 -13.45 -4.24
N ASN A 97 -13.70 -12.27 -4.77
CA ASN A 97 -12.81 -11.34 -4.06
C ASN A 97 -13.35 -9.92 -3.87
N MET A 98 -14.25 -9.43 -4.76
CA MET A 98 -14.74 -8.06 -4.70
C MET A 98 -15.55 -7.81 -3.44
N GLY A 99 -15.07 -6.91 -2.57
CA GLY A 99 -15.74 -6.58 -1.30
C GLY A 99 -15.84 -7.74 -0.32
N ARG A 100 -14.91 -8.71 -0.36
CA ARG A 100 -14.98 -9.94 0.43
C ARG A 100 -13.93 -10.04 1.55
N HIS A 101 -12.99 -9.11 1.61
CA HIS A 101 -11.86 -9.21 2.53
C HIS A 101 -11.84 -8.06 3.52
N PRO A 102 -11.54 -8.31 4.81
CA PRO A 102 -11.05 -7.23 5.68
C PRO A 102 -9.72 -6.74 5.13
N VAL A 103 -9.49 -5.43 5.14
CA VAL A 103 -8.25 -4.84 4.59
C VAL A 103 -7.63 -3.89 5.59
N VAL A 104 -6.35 -4.07 5.89
CA VAL A 104 -5.53 -3.08 6.61
C VAL A 104 -4.62 -2.41 5.59
N SER A 105 -4.80 -1.09 5.38
CA SER A 105 -4.04 -0.35 4.37
C SER A 105 -3.36 0.87 4.97
N VAL A 106 -2.03 0.94 4.84
CA VAL A 106 -1.21 2.02 5.37
C VAL A 106 -0.17 2.50 4.37
N SER A 107 0.05 3.83 4.32
CA SER A 107 1.17 4.42 3.58
C SER A 107 2.14 5.06 4.55
N LEU A 108 3.44 4.77 4.39
CA LEU A 108 4.52 5.30 5.24
C LEU A 108 5.18 6.55 4.65
N LYS A 109 4.59 7.16 3.62
CA LYS A 109 5.14 8.32 2.91
C LYS A 109 5.43 9.54 3.81
N ASP A 110 4.73 9.67 4.93
CA ASP A 110 4.89 10.81 5.85
C ASP A 110 5.90 10.51 6.98
N ALA A 111 6.34 9.26 7.14
CA ALA A 111 7.20 8.84 8.23
C ALA A 111 8.70 9.14 8.00
N GLY A 112 9.09 9.63 6.81
CA GLY A 112 10.46 10.05 6.52
C GLY A 112 10.68 11.51 6.91
N GLN A 113 11.42 11.75 8.01
CA GLN A 113 11.75 13.08 8.53
C GLN A 113 13.27 13.22 8.72
N THR A 114 13.74 14.41 9.07
CA THR A 114 15.16 14.71 9.19
C THR A 114 15.81 14.24 10.50
N THR A 115 15.02 13.87 11.51
CA THR A 115 15.50 13.32 12.78
C THR A 115 14.76 12.04 13.14
N PHE A 116 15.40 11.17 13.92
CA PHE A 116 14.77 9.93 14.42
C PHE A 116 13.48 10.22 15.18
N GLN A 117 13.50 11.15 16.11
CA GLN A 117 12.33 11.49 16.93
C GLN A 117 11.14 11.96 16.08
N SER A 118 11.41 12.81 15.08
CA SER A 118 10.36 13.27 14.16
C SER A 118 9.82 12.14 13.28
N SER A 119 10.70 11.29 12.74
CA SER A 119 10.31 10.12 11.93
C SER A 119 9.49 9.12 12.74
N ARG A 120 9.95 8.78 13.94
CA ARG A 120 9.24 7.90 14.87
C ARG A 120 7.86 8.46 15.22
N ARG A 121 7.79 9.77 15.55
CA ARG A 121 6.53 10.44 15.86
C ARG A 121 5.55 10.42 14.67
N MET A 122 6.03 10.66 13.46
CA MET A 122 5.18 10.61 12.26
C MET A 122 4.72 9.19 11.96
N LEU A 123 5.56 8.17 12.20
CA LEU A 123 5.15 6.78 12.13
C LEU A 123 4.04 6.46 13.14
N ALA A 124 4.21 6.89 14.40
CA ALA A 124 3.19 6.75 15.45
C ALA A 124 1.86 7.45 15.07
N MET A 125 1.92 8.65 14.49
CA MET A 125 0.74 9.36 13.98
C MET A 125 0.08 8.63 12.80
N THR A 126 0.85 7.97 11.96
CA THR A 126 0.33 7.16 10.85
C THR A 126 -0.41 5.94 11.39
N VAL A 127 0.17 5.23 12.35
CA VAL A 127 -0.47 4.10 13.04
C VAL A 127 -1.73 4.55 13.78
N TRP A 128 -1.66 5.65 14.52
CA TRP A 128 -2.83 6.21 15.20
C TRP A 128 -3.98 6.51 14.23
N LYS A 129 -3.71 7.18 13.11
CA LYS A 129 -4.72 7.47 12.06
C LYS A 129 -5.30 6.19 11.46
N LEU A 130 -4.46 5.18 11.25
CA LEU A 130 -4.90 3.86 10.78
C LEU A 130 -5.84 3.22 11.80
N SER A 131 -5.46 3.16 13.07
CA SER A 131 -6.23 2.53 14.14
C SER A 131 -7.60 3.19 14.34
N ASN A 132 -7.69 4.51 14.17
CA ASN A 132 -8.96 5.24 14.25
C ASN A 132 -9.98 4.81 13.19
N GLN A 133 -9.57 4.24 12.06
CA GLN A 133 -10.49 3.68 11.06
C GLN A 133 -11.22 2.45 11.59
N TYR A 134 -10.67 1.81 12.62
CA TYR A 134 -11.19 0.60 13.25
C TYR A 134 -11.65 0.83 14.69
N GLU A 135 -11.89 2.08 15.12
CA GLU A 135 -12.37 2.40 16.47
C GLU A 135 -13.67 1.67 16.85
N TRP A 136 -14.52 1.38 15.87
CA TRP A 136 -15.75 0.64 16.02
C TRP A 136 -15.55 -0.79 16.60
N LEU A 137 -14.34 -1.38 16.46
CA LEU A 137 -13.98 -2.67 17.06
C LEU A 137 -14.06 -2.68 18.60
N LYS A 138 -14.01 -1.51 19.26
CA LYS A 138 -14.24 -1.39 20.72
C LYS A 138 -15.57 -2.02 21.14
N ASN A 139 -16.58 -1.94 20.28
CA ASN A 139 -17.92 -2.45 20.54
C ASN A 139 -18.09 -3.89 20.05
N SER A 140 -17.05 -4.54 19.57
CA SER A 140 -17.14 -5.92 19.09
C SER A 140 -17.41 -6.88 20.23
N PRO A 141 -18.46 -7.71 20.12
CA PRO A 141 -18.73 -8.76 21.11
C PRO A 141 -17.79 -9.97 20.96
N LYS A 142 -17.01 -10.04 19.87
CA LYS A 142 -16.12 -11.16 19.57
C LYS A 142 -14.68 -10.93 20.08
N LEU A 143 -14.35 -9.70 20.48
CA LEU A 143 -13.06 -9.38 21.05
C LEU A 143 -13.08 -9.51 22.57
N ASN A 144 -12.01 -10.10 23.13
CA ASN A 144 -11.82 -10.19 24.58
C ASN A 144 -11.33 -8.85 25.17
N ASP A 145 -11.28 -8.75 26.49
CA ASP A 145 -10.95 -7.50 27.19
C ASP A 145 -9.50 -7.06 26.91
N GLY A 146 -8.54 -7.99 26.85
CA GLY A 146 -7.14 -7.67 26.53
C GLY A 146 -6.96 -7.13 25.10
N GLU A 147 -7.72 -7.65 24.14
CA GLU A 147 -7.74 -7.15 22.76
C GLU A 147 -8.32 -5.73 22.69
N LYS A 148 -9.37 -5.46 23.45
CA LYS A 148 -9.95 -4.12 23.55
C LYS A 148 -9.03 -3.14 24.26
N GLU A 149 -8.31 -3.58 25.29
CA GLU A 149 -7.29 -2.80 25.99
C GLU A 149 -6.17 -2.40 25.00
N PHE A 150 -5.62 -3.35 24.27
CA PHE A 150 -4.60 -3.04 23.24
C PHE A 150 -5.13 -2.11 22.16
N LEU A 151 -6.38 -2.26 21.72
CA LEU A 151 -6.99 -1.31 20.78
C LEU A 151 -7.07 0.10 21.39
N ASN A 152 -7.37 0.23 22.69
CA ASN A 152 -7.36 1.52 23.37
C ASN A 152 -5.97 2.16 23.36
N ASP A 153 -4.91 1.36 23.57
CA ASP A 153 -3.52 1.85 23.46
C ASP A 153 -3.20 2.37 22.07
N LEU A 154 -3.65 1.66 21.01
CA LEU A 154 -3.49 2.12 19.62
C LEU A 154 -4.27 3.39 19.32
N LEU A 155 -5.35 3.67 20.04
CA LEU A 155 -6.17 4.86 19.90
C LEU A 155 -5.70 6.02 20.78
N ASP A 156 -4.81 5.75 21.76
CA ASP A 156 -4.20 6.81 22.56
C ASP A 156 -3.00 7.43 21.85
N ARG A 157 -3.29 8.56 21.18
CA ARG A 157 -2.25 9.34 20.50
C ARG A 157 -1.12 9.79 21.43
N LYS A 158 -1.43 10.07 22.72
CA LYS A 158 -0.42 10.54 23.66
C LYS A 158 0.56 9.42 24.00
N LEU A 159 0.03 8.22 24.25
CA LEU A 159 0.83 7.01 24.45
C LEU A 159 1.73 6.74 23.24
N LEU A 160 1.17 6.59 22.05
CA LEU A 160 1.93 6.26 20.84
C LEU A 160 3.04 7.29 20.53
N CYS A 161 2.79 8.57 20.78
CA CYS A 161 3.75 9.65 20.49
C CYS A 161 4.79 9.90 21.61
N ARG A 162 4.75 9.18 22.73
CA ARG A 162 5.59 9.40 23.90
C ARG A 162 7.08 9.16 23.63
N GLY A 163 7.40 8.07 22.91
CA GLY A 163 8.78 7.78 22.48
C GLY A 163 9.64 7.10 23.54
N ASP A 164 9.01 6.32 24.42
CA ASP A 164 9.65 5.42 25.37
C ASP A 164 9.46 3.95 24.99
N GLY A 165 10.06 3.04 25.74
CA GLY A 165 10.03 1.62 25.44
C GLY A 165 8.62 1.01 25.41
N GLU A 166 7.69 1.52 26.24
CA GLU A 166 6.31 1.06 26.24
C GLU A 166 5.60 1.47 24.95
N SER A 167 5.68 2.73 24.59
CA SER A 167 5.09 3.25 23.34
C SER A 167 5.74 2.65 22.08
N ASP A 168 7.03 2.31 22.14
CA ASP A 168 7.70 1.60 21.05
C ASP A 168 7.17 0.16 20.90
N GLY A 169 6.94 -0.54 22.01
CA GLY A 169 6.33 -1.88 22.00
C GLY A 169 4.94 -1.89 21.38
N VAL A 170 4.07 -0.93 21.74
CA VAL A 170 2.74 -0.77 21.15
C VAL A 170 2.86 -0.45 19.64
N LEU A 171 3.75 0.45 19.27
CA LEU A 171 3.97 0.82 17.87
C LEU A 171 4.45 -0.37 17.02
N GLN A 172 5.44 -1.12 17.52
CA GLN A 172 6.03 -2.27 16.86
C GLN A 172 5.04 -3.41 16.62
N SER A 173 4.09 -3.64 17.54
CA SER A 173 3.07 -4.70 17.44
C SER A 173 1.78 -4.26 16.74
N SER A 174 1.64 -2.97 16.43
CA SER A 174 0.39 -2.36 15.97
C SER A 174 -0.25 -3.02 14.74
N LEU A 175 0.52 -3.28 13.68
CA LEU A 175 -0.02 -3.90 12.46
C LEU A 175 -0.44 -5.35 12.67
N SER A 176 0.34 -6.10 13.48
CA SER A 176 -0.01 -7.48 13.84
C SER A 176 -1.32 -7.54 14.60
N MET A 177 -1.46 -6.70 15.62
CA MET A 177 -2.66 -6.65 16.44
C MET A 177 -3.88 -6.17 15.67
N LEU A 178 -3.76 -5.14 14.83
CA LEU A 178 -4.89 -4.72 13.99
C LEU A 178 -5.39 -5.85 13.08
N CYS A 179 -4.46 -6.63 12.49
CA CYS A 179 -4.83 -7.78 11.68
C CYS A 179 -5.52 -8.86 12.53
N GLN A 180 -5.02 -9.16 13.73
CA GLN A 180 -5.62 -10.11 14.65
C GLN A 180 -7.04 -9.69 15.08
N LEU A 181 -7.20 -8.42 15.47
CA LEU A 181 -8.49 -7.86 15.87
C LEU A 181 -9.55 -7.98 14.76
N LEU A 182 -9.16 -7.65 13.52
CA LEU A 182 -10.03 -7.80 12.36
C LEU A 182 -10.33 -9.27 12.05
N HIS A 183 -9.33 -10.15 12.13
CA HIS A 183 -9.55 -11.59 11.95
C HIS A 183 -10.55 -12.14 12.95
N HIS A 184 -10.38 -11.86 14.25
CA HIS A 184 -11.28 -12.33 15.30
C HIS A 184 -12.68 -11.75 15.14
N HIS A 185 -12.80 -10.47 14.75
CA HIS A 185 -14.12 -9.85 14.54
C HIS A 185 -14.81 -10.39 13.29
N CYS A 186 -14.14 -10.39 12.14
CA CYS A 186 -14.74 -10.77 10.86
C CYS A 186 -14.85 -12.29 10.66
N GLY A 187 -14.01 -13.09 11.34
CA GLY A 187 -13.83 -14.52 11.05
C GLY A 187 -13.07 -14.78 9.74
N LEU A 188 -12.55 -13.74 9.12
CA LEU A 188 -11.80 -13.75 7.86
C LEU A 188 -10.44 -13.08 8.06
N LYS A 189 -9.38 -13.70 7.55
CA LYS A 189 -8.03 -13.15 7.63
C LYS A 189 -7.91 -11.91 6.72
N PRO A 190 -7.45 -10.77 7.26
CA PRO A 190 -7.31 -9.55 6.48
C PRO A 190 -6.18 -9.63 5.44
N VAL A 191 -6.32 -8.78 4.42
CA VAL A 191 -5.26 -8.42 3.49
C VAL A 191 -4.55 -7.19 4.03
N LEU A 192 -3.21 -7.24 4.14
CA LEU A 192 -2.38 -6.12 4.59
C LEU A 192 -1.68 -5.46 3.41
N LEU A 193 -1.96 -4.18 3.20
CA LEU A 193 -1.41 -3.34 2.14
C LEU A 193 -0.50 -2.28 2.75
N ILE A 194 0.80 -2.29 2.42
CA ILE A 194 1.77 -1.29 2.89
C ILE A 194 2.39 -0.56 1.71
N ASP A 195 2.07 0.72 1.57
CA ASP A 195 2.64 1.56 0.52
C ASP A 195 3.85 2.35 1.03
N GLU A 196 4.84 2.54 0.15
CA GLU A 196 6.09 3.25 0.43
C GLU A 196 6.82 2.76 1.70
N TYR A 197 6.91 1.43 1.85
CA TYR A 197 7.50 0.77 3.03
C TYR A 197 8.95 1.20 3.31
N ASP A 198 9.70 1.55 2.28
CA ASP A 198 11.10 1.91 2.32
C ASP A 198 11.36 3.41 2.60
N PHE A 199 10.32 4.25 2.53
CA PHE A 199 10.45 5.70 2.64
C PHE A 199 11.06 6.16 3.97
N PRO A 200 10.59 5.71 5.16
CA PRO A 200 11.20 6.12 6.43
C PRO A 200 12.67 5.69 6.55
N LEU A 201 13.04 4.54 5.99
CA LEU A 201 14.43 4.05 6.03
C LEU A 201 15.35 4.79 5.07
N GLN A 202 14.83 5.21 3.90
CA GLN A 202 15.60 6.06 2.99
C GLN A 202 15.99 7.38 3.67
N TYR A 203 15.04 8.03 4.34
CA TYR A 203 15.31 9.26 5.08
C TYR A 203 16.25 9.04 6.28
N ALA A 204 16.08 7.93 6.99
CA ALA A 204 16.94 7.55 8.10
C ALA A 204 18.40 7.34 7.66
N ALA A 205 18.61 6.68 6.52
CA ALA A 205 19.94 6.49 5.95
C ALA A 205 20.56 7.81 5.49
N MET A 206 19.79 8.70 4.85
CA MET A 206 20.26 10.02 4.42
C MET A 206 20.64 10.94 5.59
N ASN A 207 20.04 10.75 6.77
CA ASN A 207 20.21 11.59 7.95
C ASN A 207 20.92 10.87 9.11
N HIS A 208 21.59 9.73 8.84
CA HIS A 208 22.47 9.01 9.77
C HIS A 208 21.81 8.46 11.05
N PHE A 209 20.51 8.08 10.98
CA PHE A 209 19.81 7.39 12.07
C PHE A 209 19.14 6.06 11.62
N TYR A 210 19.72 5.41 10.60
CA TYR A 210 19.19 4.17 10.03
C TYR A 210 19.01 3.06 11.07
N ASP A 211 20.03 2.84 11.93
CA ASP A 211 20.02 1.76 12.93
C ASP A 211 18.88 1.96 13.95
N GLN A 212 18.64 3.20 14.39
CA GLN A 212 17.52 3.50 15.28
C GLN A 212 16.16 3.26 14.60
N MET A 213 16.04 3.63 13.33
CA MET A 213 14.77 3.47 12.61
C MET A 213 14.46 2.02 12.28
N ILE A 214 15.48 1.21 11.95
CA ILE A 214 15.29 -0.21 11.63
C ILE A 214 14.86 -1.01 12.86
N GLU A 215 15.25 -0.63 14.08
CA GLU A 215 14.81 -1.24 15.32
C GLU A 215 13.30 -1.10 15.54
N ILE A 216 12.69 -0.03 15.03
CA ILE A 216 11.23 0.17 15.08
C ILE A 216 10.53 -0.51 13.89
N ILE A 217 11.06 -0.34 12.68
CA ILE A 217 10.40 -0.80 11.45
C ILE A 217 10.42 -2.32 11.31
N ARG A 218 11.51 -2.98 11.71
CA ARG A 218 11.63 -4.44 11.58
C ARG A 218 10.59 -5.19 12.41
N PRO A 219 10.38 -4.90 13.70
CA PRO A 219 9.29 -5.51 14.47
C PRO A 219 7.91 -5.14 13.93
N LEU A 220 7.68 -3.89 13.51
CA LEU A 220 6.43 -3.45 12.92
C LEU A 220 6.01 -4.31 11.71
N PHE A 221 6.99 -4.70 10.88
CA PHE A 221 6.76 -5.57 9.74
C PHE A 221 6.84 -7.07 10.09
N SER A 222 7.05 -7.44 11.34
CA SER A 222 7.13 -8.86 11.76
C SER A 222 5.88 -9.64 11.42
N VAL A 223 4.72 -8.97 11.36
CA VAL A 223 3.44 -9.52 10.90
C VAL A 223 3.54 -10.16 9.50
N LEU A 224 4.41 -9.61 8.66
CA LEU A 224 4.66 -10.11 7.30
C LEU A 224 5.85 -11.07 7.23
N LEU A 225 6.76 -11.00 8.21
CA LEU A 225 8.06 -11.70 8.18
C LEU A 225 7.97 -13.16 8.62
N LYS A 226 7.02 -13.46 9.49
CA LYS A 226 6.79 -14.79 10.03
C LYS A 226 5.49 -15.34 9.46
N THR A 227 5.31 -16.66 9.56
CA THR A 227 4.02 -17.28 9.29
C THR A 227 3.02 -16.73 10.31
N ASN A 228 2.31 -15.67 9.94
CA ASN A 228 1.29 -15.08 10.79
C ASN A 228 -0.06 -15.71 10.43
N PRO A 229 -0.73 -16.38 11.40
CA PRO A 229 -2.01 -17.03 11.15
C PRO A 229 -3.15 -16.03 10.91
N ASP A 230 -2.96 -14.76 11.27
CA ASP A 230 -4.01 -13.74 11.26
C ASP A 230 -4.05 -12.90 9.99
N ILE A 231 -3.21 -13.18 8.99
CA ILE A 231 -3.29 -12.51 7.68
C ILE A 231 -3.39 -13.51 6.53
N SER A 232 -4.20 -13.15 5.53
CA SER A 232 -4.30 -13.94 4.30
C SER A 232 -3.18 -13.58 3.33
N LYS A 233 -2.96 -12.29 3.11
CA LYS A 233 -2.00 -11.77 2.14
C LYS A 233 -1.35 -10.48 2.60
N GLY A 234 -0.07 -10.29 2.28
CA GLY A 234 0.68 -9.05 2.51
C GLY A 234 1.28 -8.52 1.22
N ILE A 235 0.91 -7.30 0.83
CA ILE A 235 1.41 -6.64 -0.37
C ILE A 235 2.10 -5.35 0.04
N LEU A 236 3.38 -5.24 -0.33
CA LEU A 236 4.19 -4.05 -0.07
C LEU A 236 4.58 -3.38 -1.37
N THR A 237 4.60 -2.06 -1.37
CA THR A 237 5.16 -1.29 -2.48
C THR A 237 6.26 -0.36 -2.00
N GLY A 238 7.30 -0.21 -2.83
CA GLY A 238 8.43 0.65 -2.56
C GLY A 238 9.23 1.00 -3.82
N CYS A 239 10.25 1.82 -3.66
CA CYS A 239 11.16 2.21 -4.73
C CYS A 239 12.45 1.39 -4.69
N LEU A 240 12.92 1.04 -3.51
CA LEU A 240 14.17 0.35 -3.28
C LEU A 240 13.92 -1.00 -2.60
N ARG A 241 14.74 -1.98 -2.98
CA ARG A 241 14.86 -3.20 -2.20
C ARG A 241 15.73 -2.87 -0.97
N ALA A 242 15.15 -2.84 0.22
CA ALA A 242 15.95 -2.78 1.43
C ALA A 242 16.94 -3.96 1.42
N THR A 243 18.21 -3.69 1.72
CA THR A 243 19.27 -4.71 1.68
C THR A 243 18.93 -5.88 2.58
N LYS A 244 19.46 -7.08 2.25
CA LYS A 244 19.20 -8.33 3.01
C LYS A 244 19.49 -8.20 4.51
N GLU A 245 20.35 -7.28 4.91
CA GLU A 245 20.77 -7.04 6.30
C GLU A 245 19.81 -6.12 7.08
N GLY A 246 18.85 -5.48 6.39
CA GLY A 246 17.87 -4.57 7.00
C GLY A 246 16.57 -5.26 7.44
N ILE A 247 15.45 -4.87 6.82
CA ILE A 247 14.10 -5.34 7.18
C ILE A 247 13.91 -6.84 6.92
N PHE A 248 14.53 -7.35 5.85
CA PHE A 248 14.23 -8.66 5.29
C PHE A 248 15.22 -9.75 5.72
N THR A 249 16.01 -9.54 6.76
CA THR A 249 16.85 -10.58 7.36
C THR A 249 15.94 -11.67 7.96
N GLY A 250 15.87 -12.83 7.31
CA GLY A 250 14.97 -13.93 7.68
C GLY A 250 13.71 -14.07 6.82
N LEU A 251 13.53 -13.23 5.80
CA LEU A 251 12.46 -13.35 4.82
C LEU A 251 12.87 -14.23 3.64
N ASN A 252 12.68 -15.54 3.80
CA ASN A 252 12.85 -16.45 2.66
C ASN A 252 11.61 -16.59 1.78
N ASN A 253 10.47 -16.00 2.18
CA ASN A 253 9.14 -16.27 1.62
C ASN A 253 8.51 -15.08 0.89
N TYR A 254 9.31 -14.12 0.37
CA TYR A 254 8.77 -13.01 -0.43
C TYR A 254 9.03 -13.21 -1.91
N THR A 255 7.98 -13.12 -2.69
CA THR A 255 8.12 -12.93 -4.14
C THR A 255 8.34 -11.44 -4.42
N VAL A 256 9.48 -11.15 -5.05
CA VAL A 256 9.83 -9.78 -5.45
C VAL A 256 9.46 -9.57 -6.91
N ASN A 257 8.50 -8.68 -7.15
CA ASN A 257 8.16 -8.22 -8.49
C ASN A 257 8.81 -6.85 -8.74
N SER A 258 9.85 -6.83 -9.55
CA SER A 258 10.58 -5.61 -9.90
C SER A 258 10.65 -5.44 -11.42
N VAL A 259 11.06 -4.27 -11.89
CA VAL A 259 11.31 -4.04 -13.33
C VAL A 259 12.41 -4.95 -13.91
N LEU A 260 13.19 -5.59 -13.03
CA LEU A 260 14.32 -6.46 -13.41
C LEU A 260 13.98 -7.95 -13.36
N THR A 261 12.76 -8.35 -12.92
CA THR A 261 12.36 -9.76 -12.82
C THR A 261 11.70 -10.25 -14.11
N GLN A 262 11.96 -11.50 -14.51
CA GLN A 262 11.38 -12.09 -15.73
C GLN A 262 9.86 -12.30 -15.65
N ASN A 263 9.31 -12.58 -14.46
CA ASN A 263 7.87 -12.74 -14.20
C ASN A 263 7.27 -11.43 -13.66
N ARG A 264 7.38 -10.35 -14.41
CA ARG A 264 6.86 -9.05 -13.96
C ARG A 264 5.37 -8.91 -14.27
N ILE A 265 4.65 -8.47 -13.27
CA ILE A 265 3.32 -7.88 -13.47
C ILE A 265 3.58 -6.50 -14.10
N ASP A 266 3.34 -6.38 -15.40
CA ASP A 266 3.65 -5.15 -16.14
C ASP A 266 2.59 -4.09 -15.83
N LEU A 267 2.82 -3.31 -14.78
CA LEU A 267 1.98 -2.16 -14.42
C LEU A 267 2.11 -1.00 -15.44
N HIS A 268 3.07 -1.09 -16.37
CA HIS A 268 3.36 -0.11 -17.41
C HIS A 268 3.73 -0.77 -18.74
N ARG A 269 2.76 -1.29 -19.49
CA ARG A 269 2.94 -1.48 -20.92
C ARG A 269 2.46 -0.23 -21.65
N ALA A 270 3.32 0.33 -22.49
CA ALA A 270 2.96 1.43 -23.39
C ALA A 270 1.85 1.01 -24.40
N ASP A 271 1.71 -0.30 -24.60
CA ASP A 271 0.77 -0.92 -25.54
C ASP A 271 -0.68 -0.92 -25.01
N ASP A 272 -0.91 -0.63 -23.71
CA ASP A 272 -2.25 -0.45 -23.14
C ASP A 272 -2.89 0.90 -23.52
N VAL A 273 -2.20 1.72 -24.29
CA VAL A 273 -2.76 2.91 -24.93
C VAL A 273 -3.44 2.44 -26.21
N GLU A 274 -4.70 1.99 -26.12
CA GLU A 274 -5.50 1.73 -27.29
C GLU A 274 -5.50 2.95 -28.24
N HIS A 275 -5.27 2.67 -29.51
CA HIS A 275 -5.22 3.63 -30.60
C HIS A 275 -6.43 4.59 -30.58
N GLY A 276 -6.22 5.79 -30.14
CA GLY A 276 -7.19 6.85 -30.30
C GLY A 276 -7.13 7.93 -29.22
N VAL A 277 -6.53 9.05 -29.52
CA VAL A 277 -6.58 10.32 -28.77
C VAL A 277 -5.61 10.47 -27.59
N ALA A 278 -5.18 9.39 -26.91
CA ALA A 278 -4.19 9.49 -25.84
C ALA A 278 -2.74 9.70 -26.36
N GLY A 279 -2.45 9.32 -27.59
CA GLY A 279 -1.11 9.46 -28.19
C GLY A 279 -0.60 10.91 -28.25
N GLU A 280 -1.47 11.87 -28.54
CA GLU A 280 -1.06 13.27 -28.62
C GLU A 280 -0.91 13.96 -27.25
N ALA A 281 -1.74 13.58 -26.26
CA ALA A 281 -1.62 14.12 -24.89
C ALA A 281 -0.40 13.55 -24.15
N VAL A 282 -0.11 12.26 -24.35
CA VAL A 282 1.08 11.60 -23.76
C VAL A 282 2.35 12.03 -24.48
N ALA A 283 2.33 12.28 -25.80
CA ALA A 283 3.50 12.79 -26.53
C ALA A 283 3.88 14.20 -26.07
N ARG A 284 2.93 15.05 -25.70
CA ARG A 284 3.22 16.40 -25.18
C ARG A 284 3.72 16.39 -23.72
N VAL A 285 3.33 15.40 -22.90
CA VAL A 285 3.83 15.24 -21.53
C VAL A 285 5.06 14.33 -21.49
N GLY A 286 5.19 13.38 -22.43
CA GLY A 286 6.24 12.36 -22.46
C GLY A 286 7.58 12.83 -23.03
N GLY A 287 7.65 14.00 -23.69
CA GLY A 287 8.90 14.56 -24.19
C GLY A 287 9.93 14.88 -23.10
N HIS A 288 9.48 15.10 -21.87
CA HIS A 288 10.33 15.32 -20.69
C HIS A 288 10.53 14.04 -19.84
N GLY A 289 9.69 13.02 -19.97
CA GLY A 289 9.73 11.81 -19.11
C GLY A 289 10.91 10.89 -19.40
N ARG A 290 11.30 10.71 -20.65
CA ARG A 290 12.41 9.81 -21.02
C ARG A 290 13.78 10.29 -20.53
N THR A 291 13.97 11.58 -20.42
CA THR A 291 15.21 12.18 -19.87
C THR A 291 15.25 12.09 -18.34
N GLU A 292 14.11 12.22 -17.66
CA GLU A 292 14.02 12.06 -16.20
C GLU A 292 14.16 10.60 -15.76
N GLU A 293 13.58 9.63 -16.49
CA GLU A 293 13.75 8.20 -16.20
C GLU A 293 15.22 7.75 -16.25
N ARG A 294 15.96 8.23 -17.23
CA ARG A 294 17.43 7.99 -17.31
C ARG A 294 18.20 8.68 -16.19
N ARG A 295 17.72 9.84 -15.72
CA ARG A 295 18.35 10.61 -14.66
C ARG A 295 18.07 9.98 -13.28
N VAL A 296 16.82 9.58 -12.99
CA VAL A 296 16.44 8.89 -11.77
C VAL A 296 17.14 7.52 -11.68
N GLY A 297 17.22 6.76 -12.77
CA GLY A 297 17.97 5.50 -12.80
C GLY A 297 19.48 5.67 -12.57
N LYS A 298 20.08 6.79 -13.02
CA LYS A 298 21.49 7.13 -12.77
C LYS A 298 21.68 7.68 -11.36
N GLU A 299 20.79 8.53 -10.86
CA GLU A 299 20.85 9.05 -9.48
C GLU A 299 20.65 7.97 -8.42
N CYS A 300 19.78 6.99 -8.65
CA CYS A 300 19.67 5.82 -7.78
C CYS A 300 20.92 4.93 -7.81
N ARG A 301 21.60 4.80 -8.95
CA ARG A 301 22.85 4.01 -9.05
C ARG A 301 24.06 4.73 -8.48
N SER A 302 24.17 6.05 -8.61
CA SER A 302 25.37 6.80 -8.22
C SER A 302 25.40 7.20 -6.74
N ARG A 303 24.24 7.25 -6.06
CA ARG A 303 24.16 7.62 -4.63
C ARG A 303 24.21 6.45 -3.67
N TRP A 304 24.16 5.20 -4.13
CA TRP A 304 24.03 4.01 -3.29
C TRP A 304 25.06 2.92 -3.61
N SER A 305 26.26 3.29 -4.04
CA SER A 305 27.41 2.38 -3.99
C SER A 305 28.13 2.60 -2.67
N PRO A 306 28.07 1.66 -1.72
CA PRO A 306 28.70 1.83 -0.39
C PRO A 306 30.21 1.55 -0.39
N TYR A 307 30.85 1.36 -1.54
CA TYR A 307 32.27 1.06 -1.63
C TYR A 307 32.92 1.86 -2.76
N HIS A 308 33.42 3.01 -2.39
CA HIS A 308 34.70 3.59 -2.81
C HIS A 308 35.22 4.47 -1.68
#